data_507cc38799f0bfb9e3bfa161e1d96a81
#
_entry.id   507cc38799f0bfb9e3bfa161e1d96a81
#
_cell.length_a   1.000
_cell.length_b   1.000
_cell.length_c   1.000
_cell.angle_alpha   90.00
_cell.angle_beta   90.00
_cell.angle_gamma   90.00
#
_symmetry.space_group_name_H-M   'P 1'
#
loop_
_entity.id
_entity.type
_entity.pdbx_description
1 polymer ?
#
loop_
_entity_poly.entity_id
_entity_poly.type
_entity_poly.pdbx_seq_one_letter_code
_entity_poly.pdbx_strand_id
1 'polypeptide(L)'
;MTDQLKIGIILGSTRQGRVSTQVGQWAKEFADQRQDAHYEIVDIADYDLPFVGTTDGNEPGLMKWADKINDLDAFVFVVAEYNHSITGALKNALDSAPQTAWHNKAAGIMSYGSTGGARAAEHLRGILGELMGADVRVHPTFSLFTDFENFSTFKPAA
;
A
#
# COMPACT_ATOMS: atom_id res chain seq x y z
N MET A 1 11.43 -10.98 -25.50
CA MET A 1 10.83 -11.36 -24.22
C MET A 1 10.07 -10.13 -23.78
N THR A 2 8.75 -10.19 -23.64
CA THR A 2 7.98 -9.08 -23.04
C THR A 2 8.41 -8.97 -21.59
N ASP A 3 8.91 -7.79 -21.19
CA ASP A 3 9.23 -7.54 -19.79
C ASP A 3 7.97 -7.80 -18.95
N GLN A 4 8.13 -8.62 -17.89
CA GLN A 4 7.04 -8.95 -16.99
C GLN A 4 6.69 -7.69 -16.17
N LEU A 5 5.38 -7.41 -16.02
CA LEU A 5 4.94 -6.26 -15.22
C LEU A 5 5.46 -6.35 -13.78
N LYS A 6 5.88 -5.21 -13.23
CA LYS A 6 6.33 -5.07 -11.84
C LYS A 6 5.21 -4.48 -10.99
N ILE A 7 4.73 -5.22 -10.02
CA ILE A 7 3.61 -4.81 -9.15
C ILE A 7 4.10 -4.71 -7.72
N GLY A 8 4.04 -3.52 -7.13
CA GLY A 8 4.41 -3.28 -5.75
C GLY A 8 3.24 -3.50 -4.79
N ILE A 9 3.42 -4.39 -3.79
CA ILE A 9 2.51 -4.55 -2.66
C ILE A 9 2.97 -3.59 -1.56
N ILE A 10 2.34 -2.41 -1.49
CA ILE A 10 2.75 -1.32 -0.61
C ILE A 10 2.14 -1.51 0.77
N LEU A 11 2.97 -1.64 1.80
CA LEU A 11 2.53 -1.74 3.20
C LEU A 11 2.31 -0.34 3.77
N GLY A 12 1.05 0.05 3.96
CA GLY A 12 0.63 1.40 4.34
C GLY A 12 0.73 1.74 5.83
N SER A 13 1.41 0.92 6.65
CA SER A 13 1.56 1.19 8.09
C SER A 13 3.00 0.97 8.53
N THR A 14 3.54 1.93 9.27
CA THR A 14 4.89 1.88 9.85
C THR A 14 4.89 1.61 11.36
N ARG A 15 3.69 1.40 11.96
CA ARG A 15 3.55 1.19 13.40
C ARG A 15 4.33 -0.04 13.87
N GLN A 16 5.03 0.06 15.00
CA GLN A 16 5.62 -1.11 15.65
C GLN A 16 4.52 -2.13 16.01
N GLY A 17 4.75 -3.41 15.70
CA GLY A 17 3.76 -4.48 15.87
C GLY A 17 2.58 -4.42 14.89
N ARG A 18 2.74 -3.74 13.75
CA ARG A 18 1.73 -3.69 12.68
C ARG A 18 1.46 -5.08 12.10
N VAL A 19 0.22 -5.31 11.71
CA VAL A 19 -0.20 -6.55 11.04
C VAL A 19 -0.15 -6.46 9.50
N SER A 20 0.14 -5.26 8.97
CA SER A 20 0.24 -5.05 7.51
C SER A 20 1.27 -5.97 6.83
N THR A 21 2.35 -6.32 7.53
CA THR A 21 3.37 -7.27 7.05
C THR A 21 2.77 -8.65 6.79
N GLN A 22 1.91 -9.15 7.67
CA GLN A 22 1.25 -10.45 7.51
C GLN A 22 0.24 -10.42 6.36
N VAL A 23 -0.56 -9.35 6.26
CA VAL A 23 -1.52 -9.17 5.15
C VAL A 23 -0.78 -9.06 3.81
N GLY A 24 0.30 -8.28 3.76
CA GLY A 24 1.11 -8.14 2.55
C GLY A 24 1.81 -9.43 2.13
N GLN A 25 2.32 -10.19 3.09
CA GLN A 25 2.94 -11.48 2.83
C GLN A 25 1.91 -12.49 2.26
N TRP A 26 0.73 -12.56 2.86
CA TRP A 26 -0.36 -13.40 2.34
C TRP A 26 -0.76 -13.00 0.92
N ALA A 27 -0.87 -11.69 0.64
CA ALA A 27 -1.16 -11.20 -0.70
C ALA A 27 -0.09 -11.60 -1.71
N LYS A 28 1.19 -11.50 -1.32
CA LYS A 28 2.31 -11.90 -2.17
C LYS A 28 2.30 -13.39 -2.46
N GLU A 29 2.12 -14.24 -1.46
CA GLU A 29 2.05 -15.70 -1.63
C GLU A 29 0.91 -16.12 -2.58
N PHE A 30 -0.23 -15.43 -2.50
CA PHE A 30 -1.34 -15.64 -3.43
C PHE A 30 -0.99 -15.17 -4.85
N ALA A 31 -0.39 -13.99 -4.97
CA ALA A 31 -0.03 -13.39 -6.25
C ALA A 31 1.06 -14.19 -6.99
N ASP A 32 2.06 -14.70 -6.27
CA ASP A 32 3.16 -15.47 -6.85
C ASP A 32 2.68 -16.77 -7.56
N GLN A 33 1.53 -17.32 -7.15
CA GLN A 33 0.94 -18.49 -7.81
C GLN A 33 0.41 -18.17 -9.21
N ARG A 34 0.16 -16.91 -9.54
CA ARG A 34 -0.42 -16.48 -10.82
C ARG A 34 0.58 -16.50 -11.97
N GLN A 35 1.85 -16.21 -11.72
CA GLN A 35 2.94 -16.17 -12.72
C GLN A 35 2.71 -15.18 -13.87
N ASP A 36 1.84 -14.18 -13.67
CA ASP A 36 1.45 -13.18 -14.67
C ASP A 36 2.22 -11.85 -14.55
N ALA A 37 2.84 -11.61 -13.40
CA ALA A 37 3.62 -10.42 -13.11
C ALA A 37 4.72 -10.73 -12.08
N HIS A 38 5.66 -9.82 -11.92
CA HIS A 38 6.60 -9.82 -10.79
C HIS A 38 5.99 -9.02 -9.64
N TYR A 39 5.70 -9.69 -8.52
CA TYR A 39 5.15 -9.06 -7.32
C TYR A 39 6.23 -8.88 -6.26
N GLU A 40 6.35 -7.68 -5.71
CA GLU A 40 7.29 -7.39 -4.62
C GLU A 40 6.60 -6.65 -3.47
N ILE A 41 7.05 -6.93 -2.23
CA ILE A 41 6.62 -6.16 -1.07
C ILE A 41 7.44 -4.86 -1.03
N VAL A 42 6.73 -3.74 -0.87
CA VAL A 42 7.31 -2.41 -0.72
C VAL A 42 6.87 -1.86 0.64
N ASP A 43 7.72 -1.98 1.64
CA ASP A 43 7.42 -1.51 2.99
C ASP A 43 7.84 -0.04 3.14
N ILE A 44 6.87 0.84 3.41
CA ILE A 44 7.14 2.28 3.61
C ILE A 44 8.17 2.49 4.75
N ALA A 45 8.19 1.61 5.75
CA ALA A 45 9.11 1.71 6.88
C ALA A 45 10.60 1.61 6.49
N ASP A 46 10.92 1.04 5.32
CA ASP A 46 12.30 0.85 4.86
C ASP A 46 12.91 2.11 4.21
N TYR A 47 12.11 3.16 4.01
CA TYR A 47 12.52 4.36 3.26
C TYR A 47 12.84 5.57 4.13
N ASP A 48 12.53 5.54 5.44
CA ASP A 48 12.79 6.64 6.37
C ASP A 48 12.32 8.00 5.82
N LEU A 49 11.03 8.08 5.45
CA LEU A 49 10.46 9.24 4.79
C LEU A 49 10.20 10.37 5.81
N PRO A 50 10.87 11.53 5.72
CA PRO A 50 10.51 12.70 6.50
C PRO A 50 9.11 13.20 6.10
N PHE A 51 8.47 14.00 6.96
CA PHE A 51 7.23 14.65 6.56
C PHE A 51 7.48 15.64 5.43
N VAL A 52 6.59 15.62 4.45
CA VAL A 52 6.66 16.52 3.30
C VAL A 52 6.77 17.98 3.75
N GLY A 53 7.75 18.69 3.19
CA GLY A 53 8.00 20.10 3.50
C GLY A 53 8.82 20.37 4.77
N THR A 54 9.29 19.33 5.47
CA THR A 54 10.16 19.52 6.66
C THR A 54 11.65 19.51 6.34
N THR A 55 12.01 19.16 5.11
CA THR A 55 13.39 19.07 4.63
C THR A 55 13.53 19.70 3.25
N ASP A 56 14.75 19.75 2.71
CA ASP A 56 15.03 20.27 1.36
C ASP A 56 14.75 19.28 0.22
N GLY A 57 14.30 18.07 0.55
CA GLY A 57 13.92 17.04 -0.44
C GLY A 57 15.08 16.20 -0.98
N ASN A 58 16.28 16.35 -0.45
CA ASN A 58 17.48 15.61 -0.91
C ASN A 58 17.81 14.38 -0.07
N GLU A 59 16.92 13.96 0.83
CA GLU A 59 17.16 12.80 1.68
C GLU A 59 17.21 11.49 0.86
N PRO A 60 18.18 10.61 1.16
CA PRO A 60 18.32 9.34 0.44
C PRO A 60 17.07 8.47 0.46
N GLY A 61 16.26 8.55 1.52
CA GLY A 61 14.98 7.82 1.64
C GLY A 61 13.97 8.30 0.61
N LEU A 62 13.82 9.62 0.42
CA LEU A 62 12.92 10.22 -0.57
C LEU A 62 13.32 9.83 -2.00
N MET A 63 14.61 9.91 -2.31
CA MET A 63 15.13 9.53 -3.65
C MET A 63 14.86 8.06 -3.95
N LYS A 64 15.19 7.15 -3.00
CA LYS A 64 14.92 5.71 -3.14
C LYS A 64 13.44 5.42 -3.29
N TRP A 65 12.58 6.14 -2.57
CA TRP A 65 11.13 5.99 -2.65
C TRP A 65 10.62 6.42 -4.04
N ALA A 66 11.02 7.60 -4.50
CA ALA A 66 10.65 8.09 -5.82
C ALA A 66 11.07 7.13 -6.94
N ASP A 67 12.32 6.64 -6.89
CA ASP A 67 12.85 5.67 -7.85
C ASP A 67 12.04 4.36 -7.82
N LYS A 68 11.71 3.84 -6.62
CA LYS A 68 10.90 2.63 -6.47
C LYS A 68 9.51 2.81 -7.08
N ILE A 69 8.82 3.89 -6.79
CA ILE A 69 7.47 4.14 -7.33
C ILE A 69 7.51 4.34 -8.86
N ASN A 70 8.54 4.99 -9.37
CA ASN A 70 8.72 5.13 -10.82
C ASN A 70 8.95 3.77 -11.53
N ASP A 71 9.71 2.86 -10.92
CA ASP A 71 10.05 1.54 -11.49
C ASP A 71 8.88 0.56 -11.53
N LEU A 72 7.84 0.78 -10.74
CA LEU A 72 6.65 -0.09 -10.67
C LEU A 72 5.63 0.27 -11.75
N ASP A 73 4.98 -0.74 -12.33
CA ASP A 73 3.92 -0.59 -13.34
C ASP A 73 2.52 -0.49 -12.72
N ALA A 74 2.35 -1.07 -11.52
CA ALA A 74 1.07 -1.07 -10.80
C ALA A 74 1.28 -1.27 -9.30
N PHE A 75 0.22 -1.08 -8.52
CA PHE A 75 0.27 -1.13 -7.06
C PHE A 75 -0.84 -1.99 -6.46
N VAL A 76 -0.55 -2.62 -5.31
CA VAL A 76 -1.55 -3.14 -4.38
C VAL A 76 -1.28 -2.51 -3.03
N PHE A 77 -2.19 -1.68 -2.54
CA PHE A 77 -2.06 -1.02 -1.25
C PHE A 77 -2.64 -1.87 -0.13
N VAL A 78 -1.83 -2.19 0.88
CA VAL A 78 -2.29 -2.81 2.14
C VAL A 78 -2.58 -1.70 3.14
N VAL A 79 -3.85 -1.43 3.39
CA VAL A 79 -4.34 -0.22 4.05
C VAL A 79 -4.91 -0.52 5.42
N ALA A 80 -4.26 0.00 6.46
CA ALA A 80 -4.82 0.04 7.81
C ALA A 80 -5.80 1.21 7.96
N GLU A 81 -6.95 0.98 8.58
CA GLU A 81 -7.84 2.08 8.96
C GLU A 81 -7.46 2.64 10.33
N TYR A 82 -7.10 3.91 10.36
CA TYR A 82 -6.82 4.70 11.56
C TYR A 82 -7.76 5.91 11.62
N ASN A 83 -8.59 5.95 12.68
CA ASN A 83 -9.52 7.09 12.89
C ASN A 83 -10.28 7.48 11.61
N HIS A 84 -10.93 6.48 10.99
CA HIS A 84 -11.79 6.70 9.81
C HIS A 84 -11.06 6.98 8.49
N SER A 85 -9.71 6.88 8.44
CA SER A 85 -8.91 7.21 7.25
C SER A 85 -7.72 6.26 7.09
N ILE A 86 -6.90 6.53 6.07
CA ILE A 86 -5.59 5.90 5.90
C ILE A 86 -4.63 6.35 7.01
N THR A 87 -3.50 5.64 7.16
CA THR A 87 -2.45 6.06 8.09
C THR A 87 -1.77 7.34 7.61
N GLY A 88 -1.30 8.15 8.55
CA GLY A 88 -0.48 9.33 8.23
C GLY A 88 0.80 8.97 7.46
N ALA A 89 1.39 7.79 7.77
CA ALA A 89 2.56 7.28 7.07
C ALA A 89 2.26 7.01 5.58
N LEU A 90 1.12 6.38 5.26
CA LEU A 90 0.72 6.15 3.87
C LEU A 90 0.46 7.46 3.14
N LYS A 91 -0.25 8.40 3.79
CA LYS A 91 -0.51 9.72 3.18
C LYS A 91 0.80 10.45 2.87
N ASN A 92 1.72 10.48 3.84
CA ASN A 92 3.04 11.08 3.64
C ASN A 92 3.82 10.41 2.49
N ALA A 93 3.81 9.08 2.41
CA ALA A 93 4.48 8.35 1.34
C ALA A 93 3.89 8.66 -0.05
N LEU A 94 2.57 8.79 -0.16
CA LEU A 94 1.91 9.18 -1.42
C LEU A 94 2.33 10.59 -1.85
N ASP A 95 2.44 11.51 -0.90
CA ASP A 95 2.83 12.90 -1.17
C ASP A 95 4.35 13.07 -1.39
N SER A 96 5.17 12.12 -0.93
CA SER A 96 6.62 12.19 -1.01
C SER A 96 7.20 11.78 -2.36
N ALA A 97 6.46 11.02 -3.17
CA ALA A 97 6.89 10.70 -4.53
C ALA A 97 6.40 11.75 -5.53
N PRO A 98 7.11 11.98 -6.63
CA PRO A 98 6.62 12.85 -7.70
C PRO A 98 5.23 12.40 -8.18
N GLN A 99 4.31 13.34 -8.34
CA GLN A 99 2.93 13.03 -8.76
C GLN A 99 2.88 12.19 -10.04
N THR A 100 3.78 12.48 -10.98
CA THR A 100 3.89 11.73 -12.24
C THR A 100 4.27 10.26 -12.08
N ALA A 101 4.88 9.87 -10.95
CA ALA A 101 5.22 8.48 -10.66
C ALA A 101 3.99 7.57 -10.45
N TRP A 102 2.85 8.16 -10.14
CA TRP A 102 1.58 7.47 -9.92
C TRP A 102 0.67 7.45 -11.16
N HIS A 103 0.90 8.38 -12.12
CA HIS A 103 0.00 8.61 -13.26
C HIS A 103 -0.19 7.35 -14.12
N ASN A 104 -1.45 7.09 -14.46
CA ASN A 104 -1.87 6.03 -15.40
C ASN A 104 -1.46 4.61 -14.98
N LYS A 105 -1.18 4.39 -13.69
CA LYS A 105 -0.88 3.07 -13.13
C LYS A 105 -2.10 2.51 -12.42
N ALA A 106 -2.30 1.19 -12.55
CA ALA A 106 -3.38 0.49 -11.86
C ALA A 106 -3.10 0.36 -10.35
N ALA A 107 -4.15 0.45 -9.53
CA ALA A 107 -4.06 0.34 -8.08
C ALA A 107 -5.13 -0.61 -7.53
N GLY A 108 -4.71 -1.70 -6.90
CA GLY A 108 -5.55 -2.55 -6.07
C GLY A 108 -5.49 -2.07 -4.61
N ILE A 109 -6.56 -2.31 -3.85
CA ILE A 109 -6.63 -1.98 -2.42
C ILE A 109 -6.99 -3.23 -1.64
N MET A 110 -6.28 -3.50 -0.56
CA MET A 110 -6.60 -4.49 0.46
C MET A 110 -6.66 -3.76 1.79
N SER A 111 -7.83 -3.67 2.40
CA SER A 111 -7.99 -2.87 3.61
C SER A 111 -8.29 -3.73 4.83
N TYR A 112 -7.91 -3.25 6.02
CA TYR A 112 -8.25 -3.87 7.27
C TYR A 112 -8.52 -2.86 8.38
N GLY A 113 -9.40 -3.24 9.30
CA GLY A 113 -9.82 -2.40 10.41
C GLY A 113 -11.01 -3.01 11.14
N SER A 114 -11.62 -2.29 12.08
CA SER A 114 -12.80 -2.76 12.81
C SER A 114 -13.99 -3.02 11.89
N THR A 115 -14.10 -2.24 10.80
CA THR A 115 -15.14 -2.38 9.77
C THR A 115 -14.50 -2.78 8.42
N GLY A 116 -13.47 -3.64 8.46
CA GLY A 116 -12.77 -4.08 7.26
C GLY A 116 -11.89 -3.00 6.59
N GLY A 117 -11.75 -1.82 7.20
CA GLY A 117 -10.98 -0.71 6.63
C GLY A 117 -11.68 0.01 5.47
N ALA A 118 -12.99 -0.14 5.32
CA ALA A 118 -13.74 0.38 4.18
C ALA A 118 -13.62 1.91 4.03
N ARG A 119 -13.62 2.65 5.15
CA ARG A 119 -13.52 4.11 5.12
C ARG A 119 -12.13 4.58 4.70
N ALA A 120 -11.09 3.89 5.13
CA ALA A 120 -9.72 4.16 4.69
C ALA A 120 -9.56 3.86 3.19
N ALA A 121 -10.17 2.79 2.69
CA ALA A 121 -10.17 2.47 1.27
C ALA A 121 -10.85 3.57 0.43
N GLU A 122 -12.00 4.08 0.88
CA GLU A 122 -12.70 5.17 0.18
C GLU A 122 -11.88 6.48 0.19
N HIS A 123 -11.22 6.82 1.30
CA HIS A 123 -10.32 7.97 1.34
C HIS A 123 -9.14 7.79 0.37
N LEU A 124 -8.56 6.58 0.30
CA LEU A 124 -7.47 6.30 -0.65
C LEU A 124 -7.93 6.43 -2.10
N ARG A 125 -9.16 5.99 -2.44
CA ARG A 125 -9.71 6.13 -3.79
C ARG A 125 -9.75 7.59 -4.24
N GLY A 126 -10.19 8.50 -3.36
CA GLY A 126 -10.18 9.95 -3.65
C GLY A 126 -8.77 10.47 -3.93
N ILE A 127 -7.77 10.01 -3.15
CA ILE A 127 -6.37 10.39 -3.34
C ILE A 127 -5.82 9.82 -4.66
N LEU A 128 -6.09 8.54 -4.96
CA LEU A 128 -5.68 7.91 -6.21
C LEU A 128 -6.28 8.61 -7.43
N GLY A 129 -7.52 9.07 -7.33
CA GLY A 129 -8.16 9.88 -8.37
C GLY A 129 -7.40 11.19 -8.65
N GLU A 130 -6.95 11.89 -7.62
CA GLU A 130 -6.12 13.10 -7.75
C GLU A 130 -4.73 12.77 -8.34
N LEU A 131 -4.17 11.63 -7.97
CA LEU A 131 -2.89 11.15 -8.50
C LEU A 131 -3.01 10.52 -9.91
N MET A 132 -4.17 10.62 -10.55
CA MET A 132 -4.46 10.04 -11.88
C MET A 132 -4.18 8.51 -11.94
N GLY A 133 -4.30 7.82 -10.81
CA GLY A 133 -4.24 6.36 -10.72
C GLY A 133 -5.58 5.73 -11.06
N ALA A 134 -5.54 4.52 -11.64
CA ALA A 134 -6.74 3.75 -11.99
C ALA A 134 -6.98 2.68 -10.90
N ASP A 135 -7.81 2.98 -9.91
CA ASP A 135 -8.13 2.02 -8.85
C ASP A 135 -9.16 0.98 -9.31
N VAL A 136 -9.01 -0.25 -8.79
CA VAL A 136 -9.97 -1.32 -9.07
C VAL A 136 -11.18 -1.23 -8.14
N ARG A 137 -12.37 -1.49 -8.69
CA ARG A 137 -13.64 -1.33 -7.97
C ARG A 137 -13.75 -2.23 -6.75
N VAL A 138 -13.44 -3.52 -6.91
CA VAL A 138 -13.57 -4.52 -5.84
C VAL A 138 -12.26 -4.63 -5.08
N HIS A 139 -12.33 -4.65 -3.75
CA HIS A 139 -11.15 -4.85 -2.92
C HIS A 139 -11.46 -5.79 -1.75
N PRO A 140 -10.53 -6.64 -1.35
CA PRO A 140 -10.63 -7.43 -0.13
C PRO A 140 -10.65 -6.55 1.10
N THR A 141 -11.54 -6.87 2.06
CA THR A 141 -11.65 -6.19 3.34
C THR A 141 -11.51 -7.20 4.48
N PHE A 142 -10.69 -6.89 5.48
CA PHE A 142 -10.44 -7.79 6.59
C PHE A 142 -10.83 -7.13 7.92
N SER A 143 -11.77 -7.74 8.60
CA SER A 143 -12.21 -7.27 9.92
C SER A 143 -11.26 -7.75 11.01
N LEU A 144 -10.84 -6.83 11.88
CA LEU A 144 -10.04 -7.19 13.07
C LEU A 144 -10.73 -8.21 13.98
N PHE A 145 -12.05 -8.35 13.88
CA PHE A 145 -12.83 -9.24 14.74
C PHE A 145 -12.98 -10.65 14.17
N THR A 146 -12.88 -10.83 12.85
CA THR A 146 -13.12 -12.12 12.19
C THR A 146 -11.90 -12.67 11.48
N ASP A 147 -11.02 -11.80 11.00
CA ASP A 147 -9.87 -12.18 10.16
C ASP A 147 -8.53 -12.09 10.91
N PHE A 148 -8.58 -11.80 12.23
CA PHE A 148 -7.38 -11.74 13.08
C PHE A 148 -7.63 -12.41 14.43
N GLU A 149 -6.71 -13.28 14.84
CA GLU A 149 -6.67 -13.80 16.21
C GLU A 149 -6.03 -12.76 17.13
N ASN A 150 -6.72 -12.43 18.23
CA ASN A 150 -6.24 -11.44 19.22
C ASN A 150 -5.81 -10.09 18.61
N PHE A 151 -6.43 -9.67 17.51
CA PHE A 151 -6.11 -8.45 16.78
C PHE A 151 -4.65 -8.34 16.26
N SER A 152 -3.89 -9.41 16.32
CA SER A 152 -2.44 -9.40 16.05
C SER A 152 -1.97 -10.47 15.07
N THR A 153 -2.71 -11.55 14.89
CA THR A 153 -2.35 -12.64 13.98
C THR A 153 -3.36 -12.72 12.85
N PHE A 154 -2.91 -12.45 11.64
CA PHE A 154 -3.77 -12.50 10.46
C PHE A 154 -4.16 -13.93 10.12
N LYS A 155 -5.46 -14.18 10.06
CA LYS A 155 -6.04 -15.49 9.77
C LYS A 155 -7.38 -15.29 9.04
N PRO A 156 -7.31 -14.93 7.75
CA PRO A 156 -8.52 -14.65 6.98
C PRO A 156 -9.41 -15.90 6.91
N ALA A 157 -10.72 -15.68 6.91
CA ALA A 157 -11.69 -16.73 6.61
C ALA A 157 -11.43 -17.27 5.19
N ALA A 158 -11.59 -18.59 5.02
CA ALA A 158 -11.40 -19.27 3.74
C ALA A 158 -12.47 -18.89 2.72
#